data_ba50a603f06afece52170c9898ba0cdb
#
_entry.id   ba50a603f06afece52170c9898ba0cdb
#
_cell.length_a   1.000
_cell.length_b   1.000
_cell.length_c   1.000
_cell.angle_alpha   90.00
_cell.angle_beta   90.00
_cell.angle_gamma   90.00
#
_symmetry.space_group_name_H-M   'P 1'
#
loop_
_entity.id
_entity.type
_entity.pdbx_description
1 polymer ?
#
loop_
_entity_poly.entity_id
_entity_poly.type
_entity_poly.pdbx_seq_one_letter_code
_entity_poly.pdbx_strand_id
1 'polypeptide(L)'
;MKNFKNTKKESFLSTIPTASIELDTDRLTVKCKFNFSYFCNSQSAGQDFKDWDNDELVKLFEKLKNYSEKSLNDWKTEFTGRYPVFVIYDNFPRKSDFELPKNLPHQVKWARFHLENKVRLVGFVIPDNFHDKVHQKTRERFDKNTFYIVFLDKEHRFYITE
;
A
#
# COMPACT_ATOMS: atom_id res chain seq x y z
N MET A 1 -1.44 -51.20 -7.52
CA MET A 1 -2.25 -50.45 -8.50
C MET A 1 -1.37 -49.47 -9.24
N LYS A 2 -1.22 -49.64 -10.58
CA LYS A 2 -0.48 -48.70 -11.43
C LYS A 2 -1.36 -47.42 -11.62
N ASN A 3 -0.98 -46.31 -11.03
CA ASN A 3 -1.60 -45.01 -11.31
C ASN A 3 -1.24 -44.60 -12.75
N PHE A 4 -2.16 -44.75 -13.68
CA PHE A 4 -2.02 -44.23 -15.03
C PHE A 4 -2.18 -42.68 -14.97
N LYS A 5 -1.05 -41.98 -14.93
CA LYS A 5 -1.04 -40.52 -15.11
C LYS A 5 -1.41 -40.19 -16.55
N ASN A 6 -2.57 -39.57 -16.75
CA ASN A 6 -2.97 -39.08 -18.07
C ASN A 6 -2.39 -37.66 -18.28
N THR A 7 -1.17 -37.62 -18.83
CA THR A 7 -0.42 -36.40 -19.08
C THR A 7 -1.16 -35.38 -19.95
N LYS A 8 -1.99 -35.84 -20.90
CA LYS A 8 -2.82 -34.95 -21.74
C LYS A 8 -3.92 -34.27 -20.93
N LYS A 9 -4.54 -35.03 -20.02
CA LYS A 9 -5.56 -34.46 -19.10
C LYS A 9 -4.93 -33.47 -18.13
N GLU A 10 -3.77 -33.79 -17.56
CA GLU A 10 -3.04 -32.89 -16.65
C GLU A 10 -2.61 -31.61 -17.38
N SER A 11 -2.08 -31.74 -18.62
CA SER A 11 -1.72 -30.57 -19.45
C SER A 11 -2.95 -29.70 -19.77
N PHE A 12 -4.08 -30.30 -20.14
CA PHE A 12 -5.32 -29.57 -20.38
C PHE A 12 -5.82 -28.86 -19.11
N LEU A 13 -5.87 -29.54 -17.97
CA LEU A 13 -6.31 -28.97 -16.71
C LEU A 13 -5.43 -27.81 -16.25
N SER A 14 -4.12 -27.85 -16.55
CA SER A 14 -3.18 -26.77 -16.23
C SER A 14 -3.42 -25.49 -17.03
N THR A 15 -4.17 -25.55 -18.14
CA THR A 15 -4.53 -24.37 -18.95
C THR A 15 -5.81 -23.68 -18.49
N ILE A 16 -6.58 -24.31 -17.60
CA ILE A 16 -7.83 -23.74 -17.09
C ILE A 16 -7.52 -22.74 -15.98
N PRO A 17 -7.97 -21.47 -16.11
CA PRO A 17 -7.84 -20.49 -15.03
C PRO A 17 -8.49 -21.01 -13.74
N THR A 18 -7.77 -20.90 -12.63
CA THR A 18 -8.27 -21.33 -11.30
C THR A 18 -8.88 -20.19 -10.49
N ALA A 19 -8.60 -18.94 -10.88
CA ALA A 19 -9.17 -17.76 -10.24
C ALA A 19 -10.43 -17.29 -10.98
N SER A 20 -11.41 -16.80 -10.24
CA SER A 20 -12.66 -16.26 -10.76
C SER A 20 -13.02 -14.95 -10.04
N ILE A 21 -13.38 -13.93 -10.81
CA ILE A 21 -13.84 -12.64 -10.25
C ILE A 21 -15.16 -12.85 -9.48
N GLU A 22 -16.08 -13.64 -10.02
CA GLU A 22 -17.39 -13.87 -9.41
C GLU A 22 -17.31 -14.63 -8.09
N LEU A 23 -16.39 -15.58 -8.01
CA LEU A 23 -16.21 -16.42 -6.81
C LEU A 23 -15.18 -15.86 -5.84
N ASP A 24 -14.46 -14.80 -6.25
CA ASP A 24 -13.38 -14.16 -5.47
C ASP A 24 -12.36 -15.19 -4.91
N THR A 25 -12.02 -16.19 -5.71
CA THR A 25 -11.18 -17.31 -5.30
C THR A 25 -9.75 -16.90 -4.92
N ASP A 26 -9.25 -15.78 -5.47
CA ASP A 26 -7.95 -15.20 -5.16
C ASP A 26 -8.02 -14.01 -4.18
N ARG A 27 -9.19 -13.76 -3.61
CA ARG A 27 -9.45 -12.67 -2.66
C ARG A 27 -9.18 -11.27 -3.27
N LEU A 28 -9.51 -11.06 -4.53
CA LEU A 28 -9.26 -9.82 -5.26
C LEU A 28 -9.83 -8.59 -4.54
N THR A 29 -11.02 -8.71 -3.94
CA THR A 29 -11.74 -7.63 -3.28
C THR A 29 -11.07 -7.10 -2.02
N VAL A 30 -10.24 -7.91 -1.35
CA VAL A 30 -9.53 -7.51 -0.11
C VAL A 30 -8.12 -6.99 -0.36
N LYS A 31 -7.56 -7.19 -1.54
CA LYS A 31 -6.22 -6.70 -1.88
C LYS A 31 -6.17 -5.18 -1.86
N CYS A 32 -5.26 -4.61 -1.06
CA CYS A 32 -5.12 -3.16 -1.02
C CYS A 32 -4.45 -2.61 -2.28
N LYS A 33 -4.68 -1.32 -2.53
CA LYS A 33 -4.20 -0.62 -3.71
C LYS A 33 -3.24 0.49 -3.31
N PHE A 34 -2.24 0.74 -4.14
CA PHE A 34 -1.31 1.86 -4.00
C PHE A 34 -1.55 2.87 -5.12
N ASN A 35 -1.74 4.12 -4.74
CA ASN A 35 -1.98 5.22 -5.66
C ASN A 35 -0.87 6.27 -5.53
N PHE A 36 -0.22 6.63 -6.63
CA PHE A 36 0.91 7.55 -6.67
C PHE A 36 0.54 8.97 -7.08
N SER A 37 -0.74 9.28 -7.29
CA SER A 37 -1.17 10.58 -7.82
C SER A 37 -0.81 11.79 -6.94
N TYR A 38 -0.53 11.54 -5.66
CA TYR A 38 -0.14 12.57 -4.69
C TYR A 38 1.34 12.54 -4.33
N PHE A 39 2.14 11.75 -5.05
CA PHE A 39 3.57 11.64 -4.76
C PHE A 39 4.25 13.00 -4.89
N CYS A 40 4.93 13.41 -3.82
CA CYS A 40 5.61 14.69 -3.70
C CYS A 40 7.13 14.45 -3.55
N ASN A 41 7.88 14.82 -4.57
CA ASN A 41 9.34 14.65 -4.64
C ASN A 41 10.12 15.96 -4.47
N SER A 42 9.42 17.06 -4.12
CA SER A 42 10.02 18.40 -4.06
C SER A 42 10.53 18.80 -2.68
N GLN A 43 10.28 18.00 -1.65
CA GLN A 43 10.70 18.30 -0.28
C GLN A 43 12.08 17.71 0.05
N SER A 44 12.93 18.51 0.68
CA SER A 44 14.30 18.12 1.02
C SER A 44 14.41 16.97 2.04
N ALA A 45 13.37 16.74 2.83
CA ALA A 45 13.30 15.64 3.78
C ALA A 45 13.03 14.28 3.12
N GLY A 46 12.34 14.30 1.97
CA GLY A 46 11.99 13.11 1.19
C GLY A 46 12.94 12.85 0.05
N GLN A 47 12.67 11.76 -0.67
CA GLN A 47 13.42 11.37 -1.86
C GLN A 47 12.51 11.24 -3.06
N ASP A 48 13.07 11.50 -4.25
CA ASP A 48 12.48 11.13 -5.52
C ASP A 48 12.91 9.69 -5.89
N PHE A 49 12.22 9.06 -6.81
CA PHE A 49 12.60 7.74 -7.34
C PHE A 49 14.00 7.73 -7.96
N LYS A 50 14.43 8.83 -8.57
CA LYS A 50 15.79 8.98 -9.13
C LYS A 50 16.90 8.98 -8.07
N ASP A 51 16.57 9.25 -6.80
CA ASP A 51 17.51 9.27 -5.68
C ASP A 51 17.69 7.86 -5.06
N TRP A 52 16.98 6.87 -5.61
CA TRP A 52 17.07 5.47 -5.24
C TRP A 52 17.84 4.71 -6.31
N ASP A 53 18.74 3.85 -5.89
CA ASP A 53 19.42 2.97 -6.83
C ASP A 53 18.50 1.84 -7.31
N ASN A 54 18.97 1.06 -8.29
CA ASN A 54 18.16 0.01 -8.88
C ASN A 54 17.75 -1.07 -7.87
N ASP A 55 18.63 -1.44 -6.95
CA ASP A 55 18.37 -2.46 -5.94
C ASP A 55 17.35 -1.97 -4.91
N GLU A 56 17.43 -0.70 -4.51
CA GLU A 56 16.46 -0.07 -3.63
C GLU A 56 15.06 -0.01 -4.28
N LEU A 57 14.98 0.33 -5.57
CA LEU A 57 13.73 0.34 -6.31
C LEU A 57 13.13 -1.07 -6.44
N VAL A 58 13.94 -2.08 -6.75
CA VAL A 58 13.50 -3.48 -6.81
C VAL A 58 12.90 -3.89 -5.46
N LYS A 59 13.58 -3.63 -4.36
CA LYS A 59 13.07 -3.91 -2.99
C LYS A 59 11.76 -3.18 -2.69
N LEU A 60 11.65 -1.90 -3.10
CA LEU A 60 10.41 -1.15 -2.93
C LEU A 60 9.24 -1.84 -3.65
N PHE A 61 9.42 -2.22 -4.92
CA PHE A 61 8.36 -2.87 -5.68
C PHE A 61 8.02 -4.27 -5.15
N GLU A 62 9.00 -5.04 -4.69
CA GLU A 62 8.75 -6.32 -4.01
C GLU A 62 7.93 -6.11 -2.72
N LYS A 63 8.21 -5.07 -1.94
CA LYS A 63 7.40 -4.71 -0.76
C LYS A 63 5.99 -4.29 -1.15
N LEU A 64 5.82 -3.44 -2.17
CA LEU A 64 4.50 -3.04 -2.65
C LEU A 64 3.69 -4.25 -3.14
N LYS A 65 4.31 -5.16 -3.90
CA LYS A 65 3.70 -6.42 -4.33
C LYS A 65 3.22 -7.24 -3.12
N ASN A 66 4.09 -7.45 -2.13
CA ASN A 66 3.74 -8.18 -0.91
C ASN A 66 2.60 -7.49 -0.14
N TYR A 67 2.67 -6.17 0.03
CA TYR A 67 1.63 -5.42 0.75
C TYR A 67 0.29 -5.41 0.02
N SER A 68 0.29 -5.58 -1.32
CA SER A 68 -0.95 -5.69 -2.10
C SER A 68 -1.71 -7.00 -1.86
N GLU A 69 -1.11 -8.02 -1.24
CA GLU A 69 -1.76 -9.32 -1.03
C GLU A 69 -2.83 -9.32 0.08
N LYS A 70 -2.85 -8.32 0.96
CA LYS A 70 -3.77 -8.20 2.08
C LYS A 70 -4.46 -6.84 2.10
N SER A 71 -5.50 -6.70 2.91
CA SER A 71 -6.12 -5.41 3.14
C SER A 71 -5.26 -4.51 4.03
N LEU A 72 -5.48 -3.19 3.94
CA LEU A 72 -4.86 -2.24 4.88
C LEU A 72 -5.24 -2.54 6.33
N ASN A 73 -6.44 -3.08 6.55
CA ASN A 73 -6.88 -3.46 7.90
C ASN A 73 -6.12 -4.65 8.45
N ASP A 74 -5.78 -5.64 7.60
CA ASP A 74 -4.96 -6.77 8.03
C ASP A 74 -3.54 -6.30 8.40
N TRP A 75 -2.96 -5.38 7.61
CA TRP A 75 -1.62 -4.85 7.87
C TRP A 75 -1.49 -4.07 9.17
N LYS A 76 -2.58 -3.51 9.73
CA LYS A 76 -2.57 -2.84 11.06
C LYS A 76 -2.17 -3.78 12.20
N THR A 77 -2.42 -5.06 12.06
CA THR A 77 -2.16 -6.07 13.08
C THR A 77 -0.87 -6.85 12.86
N GLU A 78 -0.18 -6.58 11.75
CA GLU A 78 1.05 -7.27 11.37
C GLU A 78 2.30 -6.52 11.86
N PHE A 79 3.33 -7.30 12.22
CA PHE A 79 4.60 -6.79 12.71
C PHE A 79 5.77 -7.41 11.95
N THR A 80 6.83 -6.62 11.77
CA THR A 80 8.15 -7.10 11.35
C THR A 80 9.07 -6.97 12.57
N GLY A 81 9.32 -8.11 13.26
CA GLY A 81 9.94 -8.09 14.57
C GLY A 81 9.07 -7.32 15.57
N ARG A 82 9.60 -6.25 16.16
CA ARG A 82 8.87 -5.37 17.09
C ARG A 82 8.19 -4.15 16.42
N TYR A 83 8.36 -4.00 15.12
CA TYR A 83 7.86 -2.83 14.42
C TYR A 83 6.55 -3.13 13.68
N PRO A 84 5.47 -2.33 13.89
CA PRO A 84 4.25 -2.50 13.13
C PRO A 84 4.49 -2.22 11.65
N VAL A 85 3.96 -3.08 10.79
CA VAL A 85 4.09 -2.95 9.33
C VAL A 85 3.37 -1.72 8.81
N PHE A 86 2.17 -1.46 9.30
CA PHE A 86 1.32 -0.36 8.88
C PHE A 86 0.76 0.40 10.07
N VAL A 87 0.89 1.72 10.06
CA VAL A 87 0.40 2.60 11.13
C VAL A 87 -0.42 3.73 10.52
N ILE A 88 -1.59 4.00 11.08
CA ILE A 88 -2.40 5.17 10.77
C ILE A 88 -2.25 6.19 11.90
N TYR A 89 -1.99 7.43 11.51
CA TYR A 89 -2.03 8.62 12.37
C TYR A 89 -3.33 9.37 12.12
N ASP A 90 -3.87 10.07 13.12
CA ASP A 90 -5.08 10.86 12.88
C ASP A 90 -4.77 12.13 12.06
N ASN A 91 -3.63 12.75 12.33
CA ASN A 91 -3.21 14.01 11.72
C ASN A 91 -1.77 13.95 11.19
N PHE A 92 -1.39 14.96 10.43
CA PHE A 92 0.01 15.19 10.10
C PHE A 92 0.83 15.39 11.38
N PRO A 93 2.02 14.76 11.53
CA PRO A 93 2.81 14.85 12.76
C PRO A 93 3.22 16.29 13.09
N ARG A 94 3.14 16.66 14.35
CA ARG A 94 3.60 17.99 14.81
C ARG A 94 5.12 18.14 14.71
N LYS A 95 5.85 17.06 14.94
CA LYS A 95 7.31 16.99 14.77
C LYS A 95 7.60 16.16 13.50
N SER A 96 7.88 16.86 12.43
CA SER A 96 8.22 16.32 11.14
C SER A 96 9.16 17.27 10.42
N ASP A 97 10.12 16.74 9.69
CA ASP A 97 10.93 17.52 8.76
C ASP A 97 10.24 17.73 7.41
N PHE A 98 9.09 17.07 7.22
CA PHE A 98 8.23 17.27 6.05
C PHE A 98 7.22 18.37 6.31
N GLU A 99 6.85 19.07 5.25
CA GLU A 99 5.77 20.04 5.26
C GLU A 99 4.49 19.43 4.69
N LEU A 100 3.34 19.84 5.24
CA LEU A 100 2.04 19.40 4.75
C LEU A 100 1.78 19.90 3.31
N PRO A 101 1.66 19.01 2.30
CA PRO A 101 1.35 19.47 0.94
C PRO A 101 -0.04 20.10 0.85
N LYS A 102 -0.13 21.24 0.15
CA LYS A 102 -1.37 22.03 0.06
C LYS A 102 -2.45 21.43 -0.83
N ASN A 103 -2.07 20.47 -1.70
CA ASN A 103 -2.97 19.85 -2.67
C ASN A 103 -3.66 18.58 -2.15
N LEU A 104 -3.53 18.27 -0.87
CA LEU A 104 -4.15 17.09 -0.25
C LEU A 104 -5.53 17.44 0.33
N PRO A 105 -6.49 16.49 0.29
CA PRO A 105 -7.73 16.66 1.01
C PRO A 105 -7.48 16.73 2.52
N HIS A 106 -8.11 17.69 3.21
CA HIS A 106 -7.84 17.94 4.64
C HIS A 106 -8.43 16.90 5.60
N GLN A 107 -9.38 16.06 5.13
CA GLN A 107 -10.02 15.03 5.96
C GLN A 107 -9.25 13.71 6.01
N VAL A 108 -8.14 13.59 5.29
CA VAL A 108 -7.39 12.34 5.19
C VAL A 108 -6.73 11.96 6.51
N LYS A 109 -6.50 10.65 6.69
CA LYS A 109 -5.70 10.12 7.79
C LYS A 109 -4.32 9.76 7.28
N TRP A 110 -3.30 10.39 7.85
CA TRP A 110 -1.91 10.08 7.52
C TRP A 110 -1.55 8.67 7.96
N ALA A 111 -0.72 8.02 7.19
CA ALA A 111 -0.30 6.66 7.47
C ALA A 111 1.08 6.37 6.89
N ARG A 112 1.69 5.28 7.37
CA ARG A 112 2.97 4.83 6.84
C ARG A 112 3.04 3.30 6.78
N PHE A 113 3.77 2.80 5.79
CA PHE A 113 4.30 1.45 5.79
C PHE A 113 5.76 1.42 6.23
N HIS A 114 6.12 0.41 7.00
CA HIS A 114 7.51 0.08 7.33
C HIS A 114 8.11 -0.72 6.16
N LEU A 115 9.10 -0.17 5.46
CA LEU A 115 9.76 -0.91 4.39
C LEU A 115 10.90 -1.77 4.94
N GLU A 116 11.97 -1.13 5.42
CA GLU A 116 13.07 -1.77 6.13
C GLU A 116 13.82 -0.74 6.98
N ASN A 117 14.45 -1.15 8.06
CA ASN A 117 15.24 -0.28 8.94
C ASN A 117 14.51 1.05 9.25
N LYS A 118 15.09 2.17 8.80
CA LYS A 118 14.51 3.52 8.93
C LYS A 118 13.58 3.90 7.77
N VAL A 119 13.59 3.13 6.68
CA VAL A 119 12.86 3.47 5.45
C VAL A 119 11.36 3.33 5.63
N ARG A 120 10.63 4.36 5.26
CA ARG A 120 9.16 4.42 5.34
C ARG A 120 8.56 4.85 4.01
N LEU A 121 7.46 4.24 3.67
CA LEU A 121 6.54 4.73 2.65
C LEU A 121 5.45 5.49 3.37
N VAL A 122 5.40 6.80 3.14
CA VAL A 122 4.48 7.70 3.83
C VAL A 122 3.36 8.13 2.88
N GLY A 123 2.16 8.20 3.40
CA GLY A 123 1.01 8.60 2.62
C GLY A 123 -0.22 8.80 3.48
N PHE A 124 -1.36 8.61 2.87
CA PHE A 124 -2.64 8.75 3.58
C PHE A 124 -3.66 7.70 3.12
N VAL A 125 -4.68 7.55 3.94
CA VAL A 125 -5.88 6.78 3.64
C VAL A 125 -7.11 7.65 3.87
N ILE A 126 -8.22 7.32 3.22
CA ILE A 126 -9.49 7.96 3.51
C ILE A 126 -10.08 7.40 4.82
N PRO A 127 -10.78 8.22 5.63
CA PRO A 127 -11.43 7.76 6.84
C PRO A 127 -12.52 6.70 6.57
N ASP A 128 -12.74 5.81 7.53
CA ASP A 128 -13.73 4.71 7.41
C ASP A 128 -15.15 5.19 7.09
N ASN A 129 -15.52 6.36 7.60
CA ASN A 129 -16.84 6.94 7.37
C ASN A 129 -17.09 7.41 5.92
N PHE A 130 -16.06 7.44 5.07
CA PHE A 130 -16.21 7.71 3.64
C PHE A 130 -16.31 6.43 2.79
N HIS A 131 -15.93 5.28 3.34
CA HIS A 131 -15.94 4.02 2.57
C HIS A 131 -17.32 3.75 1.96
N ASP A 132 -17.32 3.34 0.69
CA ASP A 132 -18.50 3.07 -0.15
C ASP A 132 -19.44 4.26 -0.41
N LYS A 133 -19.17 5.44 0.15
CA LYS A 133 -19.93 6.63 -0.23
C LYS A 133 -19.63 7.01 -1.68
N VAL A 134 -20.68 7.39 -2.38
CA VAL A 134 -20.58 7.87 -3.76
C VAL A 134 -20.17 9.34 -3.76
N HIS A 135 -19.10 9.68 -4.47
CA HIS A 135 -18.69 11.06 -4.68
C HIS A 135 -19.69 11.75 -5.62
N GLN A 136 -20.21 12.91 -5.20
CA GLN A 136 -21.34 13.56 -5.89
C GLN A 136 -21.07 13.93 -7.35
N LYS A 137 -19.85 14.39 -7.66
CA LYS A 137 -19.47 14.82 -9.02
C LYS A 137 -19.03 13.65 -9.91
N THR A 138 -18.14 12.80 -9.41
CA THR A 138 -17.53 11.74 -10.22
C THR A 138 -18.40 10.50 -10.30
N ARG A 139 -19.35 10.32 -9.38
CA ARG A 139 -20.22 9.14 -9.22
C ARG A 139 -19.46 7.86 -8.85
N GLU A 140 -18.15 7.96 -8.60
CA GLU A 140 -17.32 6.88 -8.11
C GLU A 140 -17.43 6.69 -6.59
N ARG A 141 -17.14 5.49 -6.12
CA ARG A 141 -17.14 5.17 -4.69
C ARG A 141 -15.78 5.38 -4.06
N PHE A 142 -15.77 5.90 -2.84
CA PHE A 142 -14.57 5.95 -2.04
C PHE A 142 -14.18 4.55 -1.55
N ASP A 143 -12.87 4.25 -1.63
CA ASP A 143 -12.31 2.98 -1.18
C ASP A 143 -11.25 3.20 -0.10
N LYS A 144 -11.58 2.84 1.15
CA LYS A 144 -10.66 2.92 2.29
C LYS A 144 -9.48 1.94 2.19
N ASN A 145 -9.53 0.99 1.28
CA ASN A 145 -8.48 -0.01 1.07
C ASN A 145 -7.44 0.46 0.02
N THR A 146 -7.39 1.77 -0.23
CA THR A 146 -6.37 2.43 -1.07
C THR A 146 -5.42 3.25 -0.22
N PHE A 147 -4.13 3.01 -0.38
CA PHE A 147 -3.05 3.82 0.20
C PHE A 147 -2.52 4.80 -0.82
N TYR A 148 -2.66 6.09 -0.55
CA TYR A 148 -2.18 7.18 -1.41
C TYR A 148 -0.78 7.57 -0.98
N ILE A 149 0.21 7.27 -1.81
CA ILE A 149 1.62 7.53 -1.53
C ILE A 149 1.91 9.01 -1.70
N VAL A 150 2.58 9.60 -0.69
CA VAL A 150 2.98 11.02 -0.71
C VAL A 150 4.50 11.18 -0.62
N PHE A 151 5.18 10.47 0.28
CA PHE A 151 6.62 10.62 0.46
C PHE A 151 7.34 9.27 0.52
N LEU A 152 8.57 9.27 0.03
CA LEU A 152 9.58 8.28 0.37
C LEU A 152 10.47 8.88 1.46
N ASP A 153 10.62 8.18 2.58
CA ASP A 153 11.36 8.65 3.74
C ASP A 153 12.43 7.61 4.13
N LYS A 154 13.66 7.80 3.68
CA LYS A 154 14.77 6.90 3.96
C LYS A 154 15.29 7.03 5.40
N GLU A 155 15.13 8.21 6.02
CA GLU A 155 15.80 8.57 7.27
C GLU A 155 14.88 8.63 8.48
N HIS A 156 13.59 8.21 8.32
CA HIS A 156 12.58 8.29 9.38
C HIS A 156 12.33 9.71 9.89
N ARG A 157 12.23 10.66 8.96
CA ARG A 157 12.08 12.09 9.25
C ARG A 157 10.63 12.57 9.26
N PHE A 158 9.68 11.69 8.85
CA PHE A 158 8.25 12.03 8.82
C PHE A 158 7.66 12.14 10.22
N TYR A 159 7.99 11.21 11.13
CA TYR A 159 7.53 11.21 12.50
C TYR A 159 8.73 11.15 13.44
N ILE A 160 9.08 12.29 14.02
CA ILE A 160 10.23 12.41 14.91
C ILE A 160 9.75 12.17 16.35
N THR A 161 10.24 11.08 16.94
CA THR A 161 10.10 10.82 18.38
C THR A 161 11.20 11.54 19.16
N GLU A 162 10.89 12.02 20.35
CA GLU A 162 11.90 12.56 21.26
C GLU A 162 12.92 11.53 21.70
#